data_51c31e991268efb3a07fe013af79abee
#
_entry.id   51c31e991268efb3a07fe013af79abee
#
_cell.length_a   1.000
_cell.length_b   1.000
_cell.length_c   1.000
_cell.angle_alpha   90.00
_cell.angle_beta   90.00
_cell.angle_gamma   90.00
#
_symmetry.space_group_name_H-M   'P 1'
#
loop_
_entity.id
_entity.type
_entity.pdbx_description
1 polymer ?
#
loop_
_entity_poly.entity_id
_entity_poly.type
_entity_poly.pdbx_seq_one_letter_code
_entity_poly.pdbx_strand_id
1 'polypeptide(L)'
;MSRRDVAYFRVLATVALAQVILGATLRIVPPAVLRLRIARLRSFAQLTVGNTSPQDVVRAIEAAGRRLPALSTCLVRAFVAELLLGSPARPLRLTIGVQQTPDGRLESHAWVTDHNSILIGAPCEGFVPIVEWSTV
;
A
#
# COMPACT_ATOMS: atom_id res chain seq x y z
N MET A 1 9.72 13.32 24.42
CA MET A 1 9.48 12.53 23.19
C MET A 1 10.69 11.63 22.95
N SER A 2 10.46 10.32 22.85
CA SER A 2 11.56 9.37 22.67
C SER A 2 12.06 9.35 21.21
N ARG A 3 13.27 8.79 20.99
CA ARG A 3 13.78 8.61 19.62
C ARG A 3 12.85 7.74 18.77
N ARG A 4 12.16 6.78 19.38
CA ARG A 4 11.15 5.95 18.70
C ARG A 4 9.95 6.75 18.25
N ASP A 5 9.50 7.69 19.06
CA ASP A 5 8.36 8.54 18.73
C ASP A 5 8.68 9.44 17.55
N VAL A 6 9.88 10.04 17.53
CA VAL A 6 10.34 10.87 16.41
C VAL A 6 10.43 10.05 15.12
N ALA A 7 10.99 8.84 15.20
CA ALA A 7 11.09 7.94 14.05
C ALA A 7 9.70 7.56 13.52
N TYR A 8 8.76 7.24 14.41
CA TYR A 8 7.39 6.90 14.01
C TYR A 8 6.67 8.10 13.37
N PHE A 9 6.84 9.31 13.90
CA PHE A 9 6.25 10.51 13.30
C PHE A 9 6.81 10.80 11.90
N ARG A 10 8.10 10.55 11.67
CA ARG A 10 8.70 10.63 10.34
C ARG A 10 8.05 9.66 9.37
N VAL A 11 7.88 8.41 9.79
CA VAL A 11 7.23 7.39 8.98
C VAL A 11 5.78 7.76 8.69
N LEU A 12 5.05 8.21 9.71
CA LEU A 12 3.66 8.65 9.56
C LEU A 12 3.54 9.80 8.55
N ALA A 13 4.41 10.79 8.62
CA ALA A 13 4.44 11.90 7.67
C ALA A 13 4.77 11.42 6.25
N THR A 14 5.73 10.53 6.11
CA THR A 14 6.12 9.94 4.82
C THR A 14 4.96 9.17 4.19
N VAL A 15 4.29 8.29 4.96
CA VAL A 15 3.17 7.51 4.43
C VAL A 15 1.97 8.38 4.11
N ALA A 16 1.70 9.41 4.91
CA ALA A 16 0.62 10.36 4.64
C ALA A 16 0.87 11.11 3.32
N LEU A 17 2.09 11.62 3.13
CA LEU A 17 2.48 12.30 1.89
C LEU A 17 2.41 11.35 0.69
N ALA A 18 2.91 10.13 0.83
CA ALA A 18 2.85 9.12 -0.23
C ALA A 18 1.40 8.81 -0.61
N GLN A 19 0.50 8.66 0.35
CA GLN A 19 -0.92 8.41 0.08
C GLN A 19 -1.58 9.58 -0.65
N VAL A 20 -1.26 10.81 -0.28
CA VAL A 20 -1.79 12.00 -0.97
C VAL A 20 -1.30 12.04 -2.42
N ILE A 21 -0.02 11.84 -2.65
CA ILE A 21 0.58 11.88 -3.98
C ILE A 21 0.03 10.73 -4.85
N LEU A 22 0.04 9.51 -4.34
CA LEU A 22 -0.44 8.33 -5.09
C LEU A 22 -1.95 8.39 -5.31
N GLY A 23 -2.71 8.83 -4.32
CA GLY A 23 -4.15 9.00 -4.45
C GLY A 23 -4.52 10.02 -5.52
N ALA A 24 -3.83 11.14 -5.57
CA ALA A 24 -4.02 12.14 -6.62
C ALA A 24 -3.58 11.62 -7.99
N THR A 25 -2.44 10.92 -8.04
CA THR A 25 -1.88 10.39 -9.29
C THR A 25 -2.79 9.32 -9.90
N LEU A 26 -3.38 8.45 -9.09
CA LEU A 26 -4.29 7.40 -9.58
C LEU A 26 -5.58 7.93 -10.19
N ARG A 27 -5.92 9.18 -9.98
CA ARG A 27 -7.06 9.83 -10.65
C ARG A 27 -6.79 10.11 -12.13
N ILE A 28 -5.53 10.21 -12.52
CA ILE A 28 -5.12 10.57 -13.89
C ILE A 28 -4.21 9.55 -14.54
N VAL A 29 -3.56 8.66 -13.79
CA VAL A 29 -2.62 7.67 -14.30
C VAL A 29 -3.15 6.26 -13.99
N PRO A 30 -3.21 5.36 -14.99
CA PRO A 30 -3.63 3.98 -14.76
C PRO A 30 -2.71 3.26 -13.77
N PRO A 31 -3.26 2.34 -12.95
CA PRO A 31 -2.47 1.58 -11.96
C PRO A 31 -1.27 0.83 -12.55
N ALA A 32 -1.42 0.24 -13.73
CA ALA A 32 -0.34 -0.48 -14.39
C ALA A 32 0.86 0.42 -14.74
N VAL A 33 0.60 1.67 -15.13
CA VAL A 33 1.65 2.66 -15.42
C VAL A 33 2.29 3.15 -14.13
N LEU A 34 1.47 3.44 -13.12
CA LEU A 34 1.97 3.91 -11.82
C LEU A 34 2.90 2.87 -11.17
N ARG A 35 2.58 1.60 -11.29
CA ARG A 35 3.40 0.50 -10.79
C ARG A 35 4.84 0.55 -11.31
N LEU A 36 5.02 0.84 -12.59
CA LEU A 36 6.35 0.95 -13.18
C LEU A 36 7.15 2.12 -12.62
N ARG A 37 6.47 3.21 -12.31
CA ARG A 37 7.10 4.38 -11.69
C ARG A 37 7.46 4.13 -10.23
N ILE A 38 6.62 3.44 -9.51
CA ILE A 38 6.89 3.01 -8.13
C ILE A 38 8.17 2.18 -8.07
N ALA A 39 8.36 1.25 -9.00
CA ALA A 39 9.56 0.42 -9.05
C ALA A 39 10.85 1.25 -9.15
N ARG A 40 10.82 2.37 -9.86
CA ARG A 40 11.97 3.27 -10.00
C ARG A 40 12.24 4.12 -8.76
N LEU A 41 11.19 4.44 -8.00
CA LEU A 41 11.29 5.31 -6.83
C LEU A 41 11.51 4.55 -5.53
N ARG A 42 11.38 3.25 -5.56
CA ARG A 42 11.40 2.39 -4.37
C ARG A 42 12.66 2.55 -3.52
N SER A 43 13.82 2.48 -4.12
CA SER A 43 15.10 2.61 -3.38
C SER A 43 15.20 3.95 -2.65
N PHE A 44 14.80 5.02 -3.32
CA PHE A 44 14.79 6.36 -2.72
C PHE A 44 13.75 6.47 -1.58
N ALA A 45 12.54 6.00 -1.83
CA ALA A 45 11.46 6.06 -0.84
C ALA A 45 11.79 5.26 0.42
N GLN A 46 12.46 4.12 0.29
CA GLN A 46 12.80 3.27 1.43
C GLN A 46 13.86 3.89 2.34
N LEU A 47 14.66 4.84 1.86
CA LEU A 47 15.55 5.61 2.71
C LEU A 47 14.81 6.44 3.75
N THR A 48 13.58 6.85 3.47
CA THR A 48 12.78 7.68 4.37
C THR A 48 12.25 6.92 5.58
N VAL A 49 12.02 5.61 5.44
CA VAL A 49 11.54 4.76 6.54
C VAL A 49 12.69 4.08 7.30
N GLY A 50 13.88 4.01 6.70
CA GLY A 50 15.09 3.47 7.35
C GLY A 50 14.87 2.08 7.92
N ASN A 51 15.25 1.89 9.18
CA ASN A 51 15.15 0.61 9.90
C ASN A 51 13.81 0.41 10.63
N THR A 52 12.78 1.17 10.27
CA THR A 52 11.45 1.00 10.86
C THR A 52 10.90 -0.39 10.52
N SER A 53 10.33 -1.08 11.51
CA SER A 53 9.78 -2.41 11.29
C SER A 53 8.63 -2.37 10.28
N PRO A 54 8.44 -3.42 9.48
CA PRO A 54 7.33 -3.50 8.55
C PRO A 54 5.97 -3.33 9.21
N GLN A 55 5.81 -3.86 10.43
CA GLN A 55 4.57 -3.72 11.20
C GLN A 55 4.28 -2.27 11.56
N ASP A 56 5.29 -1.50 11.91
CA ASP A 56 5.13 -0.07 12.22
C ASP A 56 4.82 0.75 10.96
N VAL A 57 5.41 0.39 9.82
CA VAL A 57 5.07 1.02 8.53
C VAL A 57 3.61 0.73 8.16
N VAL A 58 3.16 -0.51 8.27
CA VAL A 58 1.77 -0.89 8.02
C VAL A 58 0.81 -0.13 8.96
N ARG A 59 1.16 -0.08 10.24
CA ARG A 59 0.36 0.67 11.24
C ARG A 59 0.26 2.16 10.88
N ALA A 60 1.34 2.75 10.41
CA ALA A 60 1.35 4.15 9.96
C ALA A 60 0.48 4.35 8.72
N ILE A 61 0.54 3.42 7.75
CA ILE A 61 -0.32 3.46 6.55
C ILE A 61 -1.80 3.42 6.96
N GLU A 62 -2.17 2.53 7.86
CA GLU A 62 -3.55 2.41 8.34
C GLU A 62 -3.99 3.67 9.10
N ALA A 63 -3.14 4.20 9.97
CA ALA A 63 -3.43 5.40 10.74
C ALA A 63 -3.62 6.63 9.86
N ALA A 64 -2.74 6.83 8.87
CA ALA A 64 -2.85 7.91 7.90
C ALA A 64 -4.09 7.75 7.02
N GLY A 65 -4.40 6.51 6.62
CA GLY A 65 -5.56 6.19 5.80
C GLY A 65 -6.89 6.56 6.46
N ARG A 66 -7.00 6.36 7.77
CA ARG A 66 -8.20 6.76 8.52
C ARG A 66 -8.44 8.27 8.52
N ARG A 67 -7.38 9.06 8.39
CA ARG A 67 -7.46 10.53 8.36
C ARG A 67 -7.61 11.10 6.95
N LEU A 68 -7.38 10.29 5.92
CA LEU A 68 -7.40 10.70 4.52
C LEU A 68 -8.34 9.79 3.69
N PRO A 69 -9.61 9.61 4.09
CA PRO A 69 -10.48 8.59 3.48
C PRO A 69 -10.72 8.83 1.98
N ALA A 70 -10.73 10.07 1.53
CA ALA A 70 -10.96 10.40 0.12
C ALA A 70 -9.76 10.05 -0.79
N LEU A 71 -8.55 10.01 -0.24
CA LEU A 71 -7.31 9.75 -0.98
C LEU A 71 -6.74 8.36 -0.70
N SER A 72 -7.02 7.81 0.48
CA SER A 72 -6.48 6.54 0.93
C SER A 72 -7.42 5.38 0.63
N THR A 73 -7.53 5.02 -0.64
CA THR A 73 -8.25 3.81 -1.04
C THR A 73 -7.43 2.56 -0.73
N CYS A 74 -8.06 1.38 -0.80
CA CYS A 74 -7.34 0.11 -0.61
C CYS A 74 -6.16 -0.04 -1.60
N LEU A 75 -6.35 0.41 -2.83
CA LEU A 75 -5.31 0.35 -3.85
C LEU A 75 -4.15 1.31 -3.54
N VAL A 76 -4.43 2.52 -3.07
CA VAL A 76 -3.40 3.48 -2.65
C VAL A 76 -2.58 2.92 -1.50
N ARG A 77 -3.21 2.36 -0.48
CA ARG A 77 -2.51 1.73 0.65
C ARG A 77 -1.64 0.56 0.20
N ALA A 78 -2.14 -0.26 -0.72
CA ALA A 78 -1.39 -1.37 -1.29
C ALA A 78 -0.14 -0.88 -2.03
N PHE A 79 -0.25 0.16 -2.84
CA PHE A 79 0.90 0.74 -3.53
C PHE A 79 1.90 1.38 -2.56
N VAL A 80 1.44 2.06 -1.52
CA VAL A 80 2.34 2.62 -0.50
C VAL A 80 3.11 1.52 0.22
N ALA A 81 2.44 0.42 0.56
CA ALA A 81 3.11 -0.74 1.18
C ALA A 81 4.17 -1.34 0.25
N GLU A 82 3.87 -1.51 -1.03
CA GLU A 82 4.83 -2.00 -2.01
C GLU A 82 6.02 -1.04 -2.18
N LEU A 83 5.75 0.26 -2.26
CA LEU A 83 6.78 1.28 -2.38
C LEU A 83 7.76 1.27 -1.22
N LEU A 84 7.25 1.16 0.01
CA LEU A 84 8.07 1.31 1.21
C LEU A 84 8.65 0.00 1.73
N LEU A 85 8.04 -1.14 1.42
CA LEU A 85 8.43 -2.44 1.99
C LEU A 85 8.86 -3.48 0.96
N GLY A 86 8.46 -3.33 -0.32
CA GLY A 86 8.81 -4.28 -1.36
C GLY A 86 10.27 -4.15 -1.81
N SER A 87 10.92 -5.27 -2.09
CA SER A 87 12.26 -5.30 -2.68
C SER A 87 12.47 -6.63 -3.41
N PRO A 88 13.51 -6.76 -4.25
CA PRO A 88 13.87 -8.06 -4.81
C PRO A 88 14.21 -9.10 -3.73
N ALA A 89 14.79 -8.66 -2.60
CA ALA A 89 15.07 -9.52 -1.45
C ALA A 89 13.82 -9.85 -0.63
N ARG A 90 12.79 -9.02 -0.72
CA ARG A 90 11.50 -9.19 -0.05
C ARG A 90 10.37 -8.90 -1.04
N PRO A 91 10.13 -9.81 -1.99
CA PRO A 91 9.09 -9.59 -2.98
C PRO A 91 7.71 -9.63 -2.32
N LEU A 92 6.90 -8.62 -2.61
CA LEU A 92 5.50 -8.55 -2.19
C LEU A 92 4.62 -8.82 -3.40
N ARG A 93 3.43 -9.34 -3.14
CA ARG A 93 2.41 -9.54 -4.17
C ARG A 93 1.23 -8.62 -3.90
N LEU A 94 0.97 -7.73 -4.84
CA LEU A 94 -0.22 -6.89 -4.83
C LEU A 94 -1.30 -7.58 -5.66
N THR A 95 -2.45 -7.81 -5.07
CA THR A 95 -3.59 -8.46 -5.72
C THR A 95 -4.78 -7.52 -5.74
N ILE A 96 -5.46 -7.47 -6.88
CA ILE A 96 -6.75 -6.80 -7.02
C ILE A 96 -7.78 -7.90 -7.30
N GLY A 97 -8.83 -7.92 -6.50
CA GLY A 97 -9.92 -8.87 -6.64
C GLY A 97 -11.27 -8.17 -6.76
N VAL A 98 -12.26 -8.93 -7.19
CA VAL A 98 -13.64 -8.48 -7.29
C VAL A 98 -14.58 -9.48 -6.64
N GLN A 99 -15.69 -8.97 -6.11
CA GLN A 99 -16.80 -9.80 -5.67
C GLN A 99 -18.12 -9.14 -6.04
N GLN A 100 -19.16 -9.97 -6.17
CA GLN A 100 -20.50 -9.48 -6.35
C GLN A 100 -21.20 -9.36 -5.00
N THR A 101 -21.78 -8.19 -4.75
CA THR A 101 -22.58 -7.96 -3.54
C THR A 101 -23.94 -8.67 -3.65
N PRO A 102 -24.66 -8.89 -2.52
CA PRO A 102 -25.99 -9.48 -2.55
C PRO A 102 -27.00 -8.73 -3.43
N ASP A 103 -26.84 -7.42 -3.61
CA ASP A 103 -27.69 -6.60 -4.48
C ASP A 103 -27.19 -6.55 -5.95
N GLY A 104 -26.21 -7.37 -6.31
CA GLY A 104 -25.72 -7.55 -7.67
C GLY A 104 -24.67 -6.56 -8.15
N ARG A 105 -24.20 -5.65 -7.29
CA ARG A 105 -23.10 -4.73 -7.64
C ARG A 105 -21.76 -5.42 -7.55
N LEU A 106 -20.77 -4.93 -8.31
CA LEU A 106 -19.40 -5.37 -8.22
C LEU A 106 -18.62 -4.47 -7.25
N GLU A 107 -17.93 -5.09 -6.32
CA GLU A 107 -16.95 -4.45 -5.46
C GLU A 107 -15.55 -4.90 -5.83
N SER A 108 -14.60 -3.99 -5.78
CA SER A 108 -13.19 -4.29 -5.95
C SER A 108 -12.44 -4.06 -4.65
N HIS A 109 -11.37 -4.81 -4.46
CA HIS A 109 -10.51 -4.69 -3.29
C HIS A 109 -9.06 -4.97 -3.69
N ALA A 110 -8.13 -4.30 -3.03
CA ALA A 110 -6.70 -4.53 -3.23
C ALA A 110 -6.05 -4.90 -1.91
N TRP A 111 -5.13 -5.86 -1.96
CA TRP A 111 -4.36 -6.29 -0.79
C TRP A 111 -2.96 -6.67 -1.19
N VAL A 112 -2.06 -6.71 -0.21
CA VAL A 112 -0.67 -7.09 -0.39
C VAL A 112 -0.34 -8.27 0.50
N THR A 113 0.29 -9.28 -0.06
CA THR A 113 0.79 -10.44 0.67
C THR A 113 2.31 -10.45 0.67
N ASP A 114 2.85 -10.87 1.81
CA ASP A 114 4.26 -11.20 2.02
C ASP A 114 4.31 -12.71 2.26
N HIS A 115 4.81 -13.46 1.28
CA HIS A 115 4.65 -14.92 1.24
C HIS A 115 3.16 -15.31 1.32
N ASN A 116 2.75 -16.03 2.35
CA ASN A 116 1.36 -16.48 2.52
C ASN A 116 0.57 -15.62 3.53
N SER A 117 1.16 -14.51 4.01
CA SER A 117 0.53 -13.65 5.00
C SER A 117 0.06 -12.35 4.37
N ILE A 118 -1.15 -11.92 4.71
CA ILE A 118 -1.66 -10.62 4.28
C ILE A 118 -0.95 -9.54 5.08
N LEU A 119 -0.20 -8.68 4.38
CA LEU A 119 0.50 -7.56 4.99
C LEU A 119 -0.44 -6.38 5.23
N ILE A 120 -1.27 -6.06 4.24
CA ILE A 120 -2.25 -4.99 4.31
C ILE A 120 -3.45 -5.34 3.43
N GLY A 121 -4.65 -4.90 3.83
CA GLY A 121 -5.87 -5.07 3.04
C GLY A 121 -6.75 -6.25 3.48
N ALA A 122 -6.52 -6.84 4.65
CA ALA A 122 -7.44 -7.83 5.19
C ALA A 122 -8.76 -7.17 5.62
N PRO A 123 -9.92 -7.90 5.54
CA PRO A 123 -10.09 -9.23 4.98
C PRO A 123 -10.20 -9.21 3.44
N CYS A 124 -9.76 -10.29 2.80
CA CYS A 124 -9.89 -10.43 1.34
C CYS A 124 -10.75 -11.63 0.93
N GLU A 125 -11.39 -12.28 1.88
CA GLU A 125 -12.25 -13.43 1.64
C GLU A 125 -13.45 -13.08 0.76
N GLY A 126 -13.77 -13.97 -0.18
CA GLY A 126 -14.86 -13.75 -1.13
C GLY A 126 -14.49 -12.95 -2.37
N PHE A 127 -13.33 -12.30 -2.39
CA PHE A 127 -12.84 -11.61 -3.58
C PHE A 127 -12.10 -12.58 -4.50
N VAL A 128 -12.48 -12.56 -5.78
CA VAL A 128 -11.81 -13.36 -6.81
C VAL A 128 -10.69 -12.52 -7.41
N PRO A 129 -9.42 -12.97 -7.33
CA PRO A 129 -8.31 -12.24 -7.92
C PRO A 129 -8.46 -12.08 -9.43
N ILE A 130 -8.27 -10.88 -9.93
CA ILE A 130 -8.27 -10.57 -11.36
C ILE A 130 -6.93 -10.03 -11.85
N VAL A 131 -6.14 -9.43 -10.97
CA VAL A 131 -4.81 -8.92 -11.27
C VAL A 131 -3.88 -9.26 -10.10
N GLU A 132 -2.70 -9.77 -10.43
CA GLU A 132 -1.65 -10.01 -9.45
C GLU A 132 -0.33 -9.45 -9.98
N TRP A 133 0.31 -8.63 -9.18
CA TRP A 133 1.63 -8.07 -9.48
C TRP A 133 2.61 -8.41 -8.38
N SER A 134 3.74 -8.97 -8.77
CA SER A 134 4.85 -9.18 -7.83
C SER A 134 5.84 -8.02 -7.91
N THR A 135 6.51 -7.75 -6.80
CA THR A 135 7.62 -6.79 -6.77
C THR A 135 8.71 -7.23 -7.75
N VAL A 136 9.14 -6.28 -8.55
CA VAL A 136 10.19 -6.50 -9.56
C VAL A 136 11.50 -5.89 -9.10
#